data_9749e80900b90a6c41505a162ee5e312
#
_entry.id   9749e80900b90a6c41505a162ee5e312
#
_cell.length_a   1.000
_cell.length_b   1.000
_cell.length_c   1.000
_cell.angle_alpha   90.00
_cell.angle_beta   90.00
_cell.angle_gamma   90.00
#
_symmetry.space_group_name_H-M   'P 1'
#
loop_
_entity.id
_entity.type
_entity.pdbx_description
1 polymer ?
#
loop_
_entity_poly.entity_id
_entity_poly.type
_entity_poly.pdbx_seq_one_letter_code
_entity_poly.pdbx_strand_id
1 'polypeptide(L)'
;MADRILVVDDEEPIRDIVSAMLTSAGYACKQASSGIEALAVLSFGQEFELMLSDLMMADLDGIGLLERTKEKYPDMPVVMVTAVHDISVALAAIRNGAYDYLLKPFEREQLLATVSRALENRRLKMENRNYQLNLESLVEARTNQLQAAVANLERSYDITLAALGDALDLKDAETEGHSKRVTAFTIAIARAMGVPREQILVIARGAFLHDFGKVAIPDAILRKPGKLDKREMDIMKEHCYHGYQMVKKIPFLVDAAEIVYSHQERFDGTGYPRGLKGEEIPLGSRIFAVADTLDAMTSDRVYRPAQPLKAARDEIAKWSGLQFDPEVVKVFLDMPDKIWEDLRREIDAQGYPSSLNPPPSGNSTSGKPPSGNSTGAGA
;
A
#
# COMPACT_ATOMS: atom_id res chain seq x y z
N MET A 1 -6.49 43.06 -5.87
CA MET A 1 -6.61 43.72 -7.17
C MET A 1 -8.10 43.81 -7.47
N ALA A 2 -8.53 44.80 -8.28
CA ALA A 2 -9.95 44.84 -8.68
C ALA A 2 -10.25 43.72 -9.67
N ASP A 3 -11.40 43.03 -9.48
CA ASP A 3 -11.84 41.99 -10.41
C ASP A 3 -12.06 42.57 -11.79
N ARG A 4 -11.57 41.89 -12.85
CA ARG A 4 -11.65 42.32 -14.24
C ARG A 4 -12.84 41.67 -14.91
N ILE A 5 -13.68 42.53 -15.51
CA ILE A 5 -14.89 42.12 -16.20
C ILE A 5 -14.79 42.47 -17.66
N LEU A 6 -15.04 41.47 -18.52
CA LEU A 6 -15.16 41.71 -19.96
C LEU A 6 -16.63 42.00 -20.29
N VAL A 7 -16.92 43.17 -20.88
CA VAL A 7 -18.25 43.60 -21.31
C VAL A 7 -18.33 43.50 -22.81
N VAL A 8 -19.23 42.67 -23.31
CA VAL A 8 -19.40 42.41 -24.76
C VAL A 8 -20.82 42.74 -25.18
N ASP A 9 -20.97 43.70 -26.04
CA ASP A 9 -22.24 44.17 -26.61
C ASP A 9 -21.94 44.92 -27.90
N ASP A 10 -22.73 44.80 -28.96
CA ASP A 10 -22.51 45.52 -30.21
C ASP A 10 -22.95 46.99 -30.13
N GLU A 11 -23.85 47.32 -29.18
CA GLU A 11 -24.32 48.67 -28.94
C GLU A 11 -23.33 49.45 -28.00
N GLU A 12 -22.62 50.43 -28.55
CA GLU A 12 -21.66 51.25 -27.78
C GLU A 12 -22.28 51.94 -26.56
N PRO A 13 -23.49 52.53 -26.62
CA PRO A 13 -24.11 53.17 -25.46
C PRO A 13 -24.39 52.18 -24.31
N ILE A 14 -24.74 50.94 -24.63
CA ILE A 14 -25.01 49.90 -23.64
C ILE A 14 -23.69 49.51 -22.97
N ARG A 15 -22.62 49.25 -23.76
CA ARG A 15 -21.29 48.94 -23.22
C ARG A 15 -20.80 50.01 -22.24
N ASP A 16 -20.98 51.30 -22.62
CA ASP A 16 -20.53 52.42 -21.81
C ASP A 16 -21.30 52.50 -20.48
N ILE A 17 -22.62 52.38 -20.53
CA ILE A 17 -23.47 52.39 -19.32
C ILE A 17 -23.10 51.24 -18.38
N VAL A 18 -23.01 50.01 -18.90
CA VAL A 18 -22.65 48.82 -18.11
C VAL A 18 -21.27 48.99 -17.51
N SER A 19 -20.29 49.40 -18.31
CA SER A 19 -18.91 49.60 -17.81
C SER A 19 -18.82 50.71 -16.77
N ALA A 20 -19.59 51.81 -16.93
CA ALA A 20 -19.64 52.90 -15.94
C ALA A 20 -20.27 52.42 -14.61
N MET A 21 -21.35 51.66 -14.66
CA MET A 21 -21.98 51.06 -13.46
C MET A 21 -21.00 50.15 -12.69
N LEU A 22 -20.30 49.28 -13.41
CA LEU A 22 -19.33 48.36 -12.82
C LEU A 22 -18.09 49.05 -12.27
N THR A 23 -17.53 50.00 -13.04
CA THR A 23 -16.36 50.78 -12.61
C THR A 23 -16.67 51.61 -11.36
N SER A 24 -17.87 52.21 -11.29
CA SER A 24 -18.32 52.91 -10.08
C SER A 24 -18.45 52.03 -8.84
N ALA A 25 -18.57 50.74 -9.02
CA ALA A 25 -18.58 49.73 -7.96
C ALA A 25 -17.21 49.12 -7.66
N GLY A 26 -16.14 49.59 -8.33
CA GLY A 26 -14.76 49.17 -8.08
C GLY A 26 -14.23 48.04 -8.96
N TYR A 27 -14.99 47.59 -9.96
CA TYR A 27 -14.52 46.60 -10.95
C TYR A 27 -13.69 47.25 -12.06
N ALA A 28 -12.74 46.49 -12.61
CA ALA A 28 -11.97 46.90 -13.76
C ALA A 28 -12.65 46.33 -15.03
N CYS A 29 -13.10 47.22 -15.95
CA CYS A 29 -13.80 46.82 -17.14
C CYS A 29 -12.95 46.91 -18.41
N LYS A 30 -13.08 45.89 -19.27
CA LYS A 30 -12.63 45.90 -20.64
C LYS A 30 -13.85 45.71 -21.54
N GLN A 31 -13.96 46.48 -22.59
CA GLN A 31 -15.05 46.40 -23.55
C GLN A 31 -14.64 45.63 -24.80
N ALA A 32 -15.60 44.95 -25.44
CA ALA A 32 -15.48 44.40 -26.77
C ALA A 32 -16.81 44.63 -27.52
N SER A 33 -16.73 45.00 -28.76
CA SER A 33 -17.87 45.37 -29.64
C SER A 33 -18.47 44.18 -30.38
N SER A 34 -17.85 43.01 -30.28
CA SER A 34 -18.32 41.75 -30.90
C SER A 34 -17.79 40.52 -30.20
N GLY A 35 -18.41 39.35 -30.45
CA GLY A 35 -17.92 38.10 -29.97
C GLY A 35 -16.52 37.72 -30.45
N ILE A 36 -16.18 38.10 -31.68
CA ILE A 36 -14.83 37.88 -32.26
C ILE A 36 -13.78 38.73 -31.53
N GLU A 37 -14.08 39.99 -31.28
CA GLU A 37 -13.20 40.88 -30.51
C GLU A 37 -13.02 40.37 -29.07
N ALA A 38 -14.09 39.91 -28.44
CA ALA A 38 -14.05 39.31 -27.10
C ALA A 38 -13.09 38.11 -27.03
N LEU A 39 -13.19 37.18 -27.99
CA LEU A 39 -12.26 36.05 -28.08
C LEU A 39 -10.82 36.48 -28.33
N ALA A 40 -10.59 37.50 -29.13
CA ALA A 40 -9.26 38.08 -29.34
C ALA A 40 -8.71 38.64 -28.01
N VAL A 41 -9.50 39.46 -27.31
CA VAL A 41 -9.13 40.02 -26.00
C VAL A 41 -8.79 38.91 -24.99
N LEU A 42 -9.58 37.88 -24.91
CA LEU A 42 -9.32 36.70 -24.02
C LEU A 42 -8.03 35.97 -24.40
N SER A 43 -7.66 35.91 -25.67
CA SER A 43 -6.45 35.22 -26.13
C SER A 43 -5.14 35.98 -25.89
N PHE A 44 -5.18 37.28 -25.65
CA PHE A 44 -3.99 38.12 -25.37
C PHE A 44 -3.41 37.93 -23.94
N GLY A 45 -3.86 36.95 -23.18
CA GLY A 45 -3.28 36.58 -21.88
C GLY A 45 -3.69 37.50 -20.71
N GLN A 46 -4.70 38.34 -20.89
CA GLN A 46 -5.33 39.03 -19.77
C GLN A 46 -6.36 38.11 -19.12
N GLU A 47 -6.22 37.90 -17.82
CA GLU A 47 -7.21 37.13 -17.05
C GLU A 47 -8.42 38.00 -16.72
N PHE A 48 -9.61 37.49 -17.02
CA PHE A 48 -10.88 38.07 -16.63
C PHE A 48 -11.57 37.12 -15.64
N GLU A 49 -12.17 37.74 -14.62
CA GLU A 49 -12.90 37.00 -13.58
C GLU A 49 -14.34 36.72 -13.98
N LEU A 50 -14.91 37.48 -14.90
CA LEU A 50 -16.28 37.39 -15.40
C LEU A 50 -16.43 37.99 -16.80
N MET A 51 -17.32 37.41 -17.59
CA MET A 51 -17.77 38.04 -18.87
C MET A 51 -19.27 38.33 -18.79
N LEU A 52 -19.64 39.59 -19.19
CA LEU A 52 -21.01 39.95 -19.50
C LEU A 52 -21.12 40.01 -21.02
N SER A 53 -22.05 39.29 -21.59
CA SER A 53 -22.22 39.25 -23.05
C SER A 53 -23.65 39.49 -23.46
N ASP A 54 -23.85 40.36 -24.44
CA ASP A 54 -25.15 40.40 -25.12
C ASP A 54 -25.39 39.08 -25.85
N LEU A 55 -26.65 38.72 -25.96
CA LEU A 55 -27.09 37.51 -26.64
C LEU A 55 -27.13 37.68 -28.15
N MET A 56 -27.59 38.85 -28.63
CA MET A 56 -27.84 39.12 -30.03
C MET A 56 -26.76 40.06 -30.60
N MET A 57 -25.76 39.49 -31.25
CA MET A 57 -24.64 40.20 -31.88
C MET A 57 -24.50 39.72 -33.34
N ALA A 58 -23.98 40.59 -34.23
CA ALA A 58 -24.03 40.36 -35.68
C ALA A 58 -23.15 39.19 -36.17
N ASP A 59 -21.89 39.09 -35.74
CA ASP A 59 -20.89 38.14 -36.32
C ASP A 59 -20.83 36.79 -35.57
N LEU A 60 -20.75 36.83 -34.25
CA LEU A 60 -20.77 35.69 -33.37
C LEU A 60 -21.74 36.02 -32.25
N ASP A 61 -22.86 35.30 -32.20
CA ASP A 61 -23.87 35.51 -31.17
C ASP A 61 -23.37 35.14 -29.77
N GLY A 62 -24.09 35.59 -28.74
CA GLY A 62 -23.67 35.38 -27.36
C GLY A 62 -23.62 33.90 -26.95
N ILE A 63 -24.43 33.01 -27.56
CA ILE A 63 -24.38 31.59 -27.30
C ILE A 63 -23.10 30.98 -27.89
N GLY A 64 -22.79 31.25 -29.12
CA GLY A 64 -21.54 30.78 -29.74
C GLY A 64 -20.29 31.33 -29.05
N LEU A 65 -20.33 32.57 -28.54
CA LEU A 65 -19.27 33.13 -27.71
C LEU A 65 -19.14 32.39 -26.38
N LEU A 66 -20.26 32.09 -25.72
CA LEU A 66 -20.33 31.32 -24.47
C LEU A 66 -19.70 29.94 -24.62
N GLU A 67 -20.07 29.17 -25.65
CA GLU A 67 -19.55 27.83 -25.89
C GLU A 67 -18.04 27.86 -26.07
N ARG A 68 -17.50 28.72 -26.92
CA ARG A 68 -16.04 28.85 -27.14
C ARG A 68 -15.30 29.35 -25.90
N THR A 69 -15.95 30.20 -25.12
CA THR A 69 -15.38 30.69 -23.87
C THR A 69 -15.33 29.57 -22.84
N LYS A 70 -16.36 28.77 -22.70
CA LYS A 70 -16.41 27.65 -21.75
C LYS A 70 -15.46 26.50 -22.10
N GLU A 71 -15.23 26.27 -23.38
CA GLU A 71 -14.24 25.30 -23.84
C GLU A 71 -12.81 25.65 -23.36
N LYS A 72 -12.44 26.92 -23.47
CA LYS A 72 -11.09 27.40 -23.17
C LYS A 72 -10.93 27.91 -21.73
N TYR A 73 -11.97 28.49 -21.15
CA TYR A 73 -12.02 29.09 -19.82
C TYR A 73 -13.22 28.58 -19.02
N PRO A 74 -13.22 27.28 -18.65
CA PRO A 74 -14.40 26.63 -18.04
C PRO A 74 -14.81 27.26 -16.71
N ASP A 75 -13.86 27.81 -15.95
CA ASP A 75 -14.09 28.40 -14.64
C ASP A 75 -14.50 29.88 -14.67
N MET A 76 -14.49 30.53 -15.85
CA MET A 76 -14.93 31.91 -15.99
C MET A 76 -16.45 31.98 -16.10
N PRO A 77 -17.17 32.60 -15.16
CA PRO A 77 -18.61 32.81 -15.28
C PRO A 77 -18.92 33.75 -16.43
N VAL A 78 -19.96 33.40 -17.19
CA VAL A 78 -20.53 34.22 -18.25
C VAL A 78 -21.96 34.56 -17.88
N VAL A 79 -22.30 35.82 -17.81
CA VAL A 79 -23.66 36.31 -17.58
C VAL A 79 -24.16 36.89 -18.91
N MET A 80 -25.30 36.38 -19.36
CA MET A 80 -25.92 36.86 -20.61
C MET A 80 -26.76 38.08 -20.32
N VAL A 81 -26.64 39.11 -21.15
CA VAL A 81 -27.43 40.32 -21.07
C VAL A 81 -28.30 40.36 -22.32
N THR A 82 -29.62 40.45 -22.22
CA THR A 82 -30.49 40.31 -23.41
C THR A 82 -31.77 41.16 -23.30
N ALA A 83 -32.25 41.63 -24.41
CA ALA A 83 -33.54 42.29 -24.56
C ALA A 83 -34.70 41.28 -24.85
N VAL A 84 -34.40 40.03 -25.08
CA VAL A 84 -35.36 39.01 -25.48
C VAL A 84 -36.12 38.51 -24.25
N HIS A 85 -37.44 38.69 -24.25
CA HIS A 85 -38.34 38.23 -23.18
C HIS A 85 -38.74 36.75 -23.33
N ASP A 86 -38.12 36.01 -24.24
CA ASP A 86 -38.39 34.61 -24.45
C ASP A 86 -37.61 33.75 -23.43
N ILE A 87 -38.34 33.16 -22.52
CA ILE A 87 -37.80 32.26 -21.48
C ILE A 87 -37.01 31.08 -22.10
N SER A 88 -37.41 30.65 -23.32
CA SER A 88 -36.73 29.54 -24.01
C SER A 88 -35.28 29.85 -24.32
N VAL A 89 -34.97 31.08 -24.71
CA VAL A 89 -33.60 31.53 -25.05
C VAL A 89 -32.75 31.69 -23.79
N ALA A 90 -33.32 32.23 -22.72
CA ALA A 90 -32.62 32.31 -21.42
C ALA A 90 -32.30 30.93 -20.87
N LEU A 91 -33.21 29.97 -20.97
CA LEU A 91 -33.00 28.57 -20.58
C LEU A 91 -31.94 27.89 -21.46
N ALA A 92 -31.89 28.19 -22.76
CA ALA A 92 -30.85 27.68 -23.64
C ALA A 92 -29.48 28.17 -23.23
N ALA A 93 -29.32 29.46 -22.90
CA ALA A 93 -28.05 30.01 -22.42
C ALA A 93 -27.56 29.31 -21.12
N ILE A 94 -28.46 29.09 -20.16
CA ILE A 94 -28.12 28.36 -18.92
C ILE A 94 -27.71 26.91 -19.22
N ARG A 95 -28.44 26.20 -20.13
CA ARG A 95 -28.05 24.82 -20.53
C ARG A 95 -26.69 24.76 -21.21
N ASN A 96 -26.27 25.79 -21.92
CA ASN A 96 -24.98 25.90 -22.57
C ASN A 96 -23.89 26.42 -21.62
N GLY A 97 -24.19 26.55 -20.33
CA GLY A 97 -23.20 26.84 -19.28
C GLY A 97 -23.06 28.32 -18.90
N ALA A 98 -24.02 29.18 -19.28
CA ALA A 98 -24.09 30.52 -18.72
C ALA A 98 -24.32 30.42 -17.20
N TYR A 99 -23.72 31.33 -16.45
CA TYR A 99 -23.91 31.38 -14.99
C TYR A 99 -25.31 31.91 -14.64
N ASP A 100 -25.70 33.01 -15.31
CA ASP A 100 -26.99 33.67 -15.11
C ASP A 100 -27.33 34.49 -16.37
N TYR A 101 -28.52 35.09 -16.38
CA TYR A 101 -28.91 36.05 -17.39
C TYR A 101 -29.52 37.29 -16.77
N LEU A 102 -29.47 38.42 -17.48
CA LEU A 102 -30.01 39.72 -17.09
C LEU A 102 -30.85 40.30 -18.23
N LEU A 103 -32.10 40.66 -17.98
CA LEU A 103 -33.00 41.21 -18.99
C LEU A 103 -32.84 42.70 -19.07
N LYS A 104 -32.67 43.26 -20.30
CA LYS A 104 -32.75 44.71 -20.59
C LYS A 104 -34.23 45.16 -20.65
N PRO A 105 -34.62 46.33 -20.05
CA PRO A 105 -33.79 47.19 -19.21
C PRO A 105 -33.62 46.64 -17.80
N PHE A 106 -32.44 46.81 -17.22
CA PHE A 106 -32.12 46.41 -15.87
C PHE A 106 -31.64 47.58 -15.01
N GLU A 107 -31.86 47.48 -13.73
CA GLU A 107 -31.36 48.46 -12.77
C GLU A 107 -29.95 48.14 -12.32
N ARG A 108 -29.21 49.21 -11.89
CA ARG A 108 -27.83 49.08 -11.41
C ARG A 108 -27.66 48.03 -10.34
N GLU A 109 -28.60 47.95 -9.37
CA GLU A 109 -28.61 47.00 -8.27
C GLU A 109 -28.72 45.56 -8.76
N GLN A 110 -29.48 45.29 -9.78
CA GLN A 110 -29.66 43.97 -10.39
C GLN A 110 -28.36 43.50 -11.05
N LEU A 111 -27.74 44.37 -11.84
CA LEU A 111 -26.44 44.12 -12.48
C LEU A 111 -25.37 43.75 -11.42
N LEU A 112 -25.20 44.62 -10.41
CA LEU A 112 -24.20 44.46 -9.38
C LEU A 112 -24.43 43.20 -8.53
N ALA A 113 -25.68 42.89 -8.20
CA ALA A 113 -26.02 41.67 -7.44
C ALA A 113 -25.69 40.40 -8.24
N THR A 114 -25.98 40.37 -9.55
CA THR A 114 -25.68 39.22 -10.42
C THR A 114 -24.18 39.05 -10.62
N VAL A 115 -23.44 40.13 -10.85
CA VAL A 115 -21.98 40.12 -10.96
C VAL A 115 -21.32 39.64 -9.67
N SER A 116 -21.74 40.19 -8.52
CA SER A 116 -21.19 39.79 -7.23
C SER A 116 -21.40 38.31 -6.92
N ARG A 117 -22.60 37.78 -7.19
CA ARG A 117 -22.88 36.32 -7.03
C ARG A 117 -22.05 35.47 -7.96
N ALA A 118 -21.85 35.88 -9.20
CA ALA A 118 -21.04 35.15 -10.19
C ALA A 118 -19.55 35.08 -9.79
N LEU A 119 -18.99 36.19 -9.35
CA LEU A 119 -17.61 36.29 -8.86
C LEU A 119 -17.41 35.47 -7.59
N GLU A 120 -18.33 35.54 -6.62
CA GLU A 120 -18.28 34.76 -5.39
C GLU A 120 -18.35 33.25 -5.69
N ASN A 121 -19.23 32.81 -6.58
CA ASN A 121 -19.30 31.41 -6.99
C ASN A 121 -17.98 30.94 -7.64
N ARG A 122 -17.38 31.76 -8.50
CA ARG A 122 -16.06 31.47 -9.08
C ARG A 122 -15.00 31.32 -7.98
N ARG A 123 -14.95 32.27 -7.06
CA ARG A 123 -14.00 32.26 -5.94
C ARG A 123 -14.12 30.98 -5.13
N LEU A 124 -15.33 30.61 -4.71
CA LEU A 124 -15.58 29.38 -3.94
C LEU A 124 -15.21 28.12 -4.71
N LYS A 125 -15.47 28.07 -6.01
CA LYS A 125 -15.05 26.95 -6.87
C LYS A 125 -13.52 26.80 -6.92
N MET A 126 -12.81 27.91 -7.09
CA MET A 126 -11.35 27.92 -7.15
C MET A 126 -10.73 27.54 -5.79
N GLU A 127 -11.26 28.05 -4.69
CA GLU A 127 -10.83 27.69 -3.34
C GLU A 127 -11.04 26.19 -3.07
N ASN A 128 -12.23 25.66 -3.44
CA ASN A 128 -12.54 24.24 -3.25
C ASN A 128 -11.59 23.35 -4.07
N ARG A 129 -11.33 23.71 -5.33
CA ARG A 129 -10.38 22.99 -6.18
C ARG A 129 -8.96 23.00 -5.60
N ASN A 130 -8.49 24.15 -5.14
CA ASN A 130 -7.17 24.26 -4.51
C ASN A 130 -7.11 23.45 -3.20
N TYR A 131 -8.19 23.45 -2.42
CA TYR A 131 -8.28 22.64 -1.20
C TYR A 131 -8.22 21.15 -1.52
N GLN A 132 -8.94 20.69 -2.55
CA GLN A 132 -8.91 19.29 -2.99
C GLN A 132 -7.50 18.86 -3.43
N LEU A 133 -6.83 19.66 -4.25
CA LEU A 133 -5.45 19.37 -4.71
C LEU A 133 -4.47 19.30 -3.53
N ASN A 134 -4.58 20.22 -2.57
CA ASN A 134 -3.74 20.20 -1.37
C ASN A 134 -4.02 18.98 -0.50
N LEU A 135 -5.30 18.58 -0.37
CA LEU A 135 -5.70 17.41 0.41
C LEU A 135 -5.15 16.12 -0.22
N GLU A 136 -5.29 15.98 -1.54
CA GLU A 136 -4.74 14.83 -2.28
C GLU A 136 -3.22 14.70 -2.08
N SER A 137 -2.50 15.81 -2.22
CA SER A 137 -1.05 15.84 -1.99
C SER A 137 -0.68 15.47 -0.53
N LEU A 138 -1.44 15.97 0.45
CA LEU A 138 -1.22 15.64 1.85
C LEU A 138 -1.51 14.17 2.14
N VAL A 139 -2.57 13.60 1.59
CA VAL A 139 -2.92 12.18 1.72
C VAL A 139 -1.82 11.31 1.14
N GLU A 140 -1.32 11.63 -0.06
CA GLU A 140 -0.22 10.90 -0.67
C GLU A 140 1.06 10.95 0.19
N ALA A 141 1.44 12.14 0.66
CA ALA A 141 2.61 12.31 1.52
C ALA A 141 2.48 11.51 2.83
N ARG A 142 1.30 11.53 3.46
CA ARG A 142 1.04 10.77 4.70
C ARG A 142 1.04 9.27 4.47
N THR A 143 0.49 8.80 3.35
CA THR A 143 0.49 7.39 2.99
C THR A 143 1.92 6.88 2.81
N ASN A 144 2.76 7.62 2.10
CA ASN A 144 4.17 7.28 1.91
C ASN A 144 4.96 7.27 3.24
N GLN A 145 4.71 8.25 4.12
CA GLN A 145 5.33 8.28 5.45
C GLN A 145 4.92 7.07 6.31
N LEU A 146 3.63 6.70 6.28
CA LEU A 146 3.12 5.55 7.03
C LEU A 146 3.73 4.25 6.52
N GLN A 147 3.78 4.05 5.22
CA GLN A 147 4.40 2.86 4.61
C GLN A 147 5.89 2.74 4.99
N ALA A 148 6.63 3.85 4.95
CA ALA A 148 8.03 3.87 5.37
C ALA A 148 8.19 3.56 6.87
N ALA A 149 7.32 4.09 7.73
CA ALA A 149 7.34 3.81 9.17
C ALA A 149 7.03 2.34 9.46
N VAL A 150 6.05 1.74 8.79
CA VAL A 150 5.71 0.31 8.92
C VAL A 150 6.88 -0.56 8.49
N ALA A 151 7.49 -0.29 7.32
CA ALA A 151 8.65 -1.04 6.84
C ALA A 151 9.86 -0.95 7.79
N ASN A 152 10.09 0.22 8.39
CA ASN A 152 11.16 0.39 9.38
C ASN A 152 10.87 -0.37 10.68
N LEU A 153 9.61 -0.41 11.11
CA LEU A 153 9.18 -1.15 12.29
C LEU A 153 9.35 -2.67 12.09
N GLU A 154 8.92 -3.20 10.93
CA GLU A 154 9.12 -4.60 10.57
C GLU A 154 10.61 -4.98 10.56
N ARG A 155 11.45 -4.14 9.94
CA ARG A 155 12.90 -4.35 9.94
C ARG A 155 13.48 -4.35 11.35
N SER A 156 13.03 -3.45 12.23
CA SER A 156 13.47 -3.41 13.63
C SER A 156 13.09 -4.67 14.37
N TYR A 157 11.90 -5.23 14.12
CA TYR A 157 11.50 -6.52 14.70
C TYR A 157 12.39 -7.66 14.22
N ASP A 158 12.68 -7.75 12.92
CA ASP A 158 13.54 -8.81 12.38
C ASP A 158 14.95 -8.75 12.96
N ILE A 159 15.54 -7.55 13.10
CA ILE A 159 16.85 -7.36 13.74
C ILE A 159 16.80 -7.79 15.21
N THR A 160 15.76 -7.43 15.94
CA THR A 160 15.61 -7.81 17.35
C THR A 160 15.49 -9.31 17.51
N LEU A 161 14.68 -9.97 16.65
CA LEU A 161 14.55 -11.42 16.64
C LEU A 161 15.88 -12.11 16.33
N ALA A 162 16.61 -11.62 15.32
CA ALA A 162 17.92 -12.16 14.98
C ALA A 162 18.91 -12.07 16.16
N ALA A 163 18.96 -10.93 16.85
CA ALA A 163 19.82 -10.76 18.03
C ALA A 163 19.43 -11.70 19.20
N LEU A 164 18.12 -11.93 19.39
CA LEU A 164 17.63 -12.89 20.39
C LEU A 164 18.01 -14.33 20.05
N GLY A 165 17.92 -14.71 18.78
CA GLY A 165 18.31 -16.02 18.27
C GLY A 165 19.82 -16.25 18.42
N ASP A 166 20.64 -15.28 17.99
CA ASP A 166 22.10 -15.37 18.14
C ASP A 166 22.52 -15.49 19.63
N ALA A 167 21.83 -14.79 20.54
CA ALA A 167 22.07 -14.92 21.99
C ALA A 167 21.67 -16.30 22.54
N LEU A 168 20.63 -16.94 21.97
CA LEU A 168 20.23 -18.28 22.32
C LEU A 168 21.23 -19.32 21.82
N ASP A 169 21.67 -19.23 20.57
CA ASP A 169 22.67 -20.12 19.97
C ASP A 169 23.98 -20.11 20.78
N LEU A 170 24.37 -18.99 21.41
CA LEU A 170 25.49 -18.90 22.32
C LEU A 170 25.31 -19.66 23.63
N LYS A 171 24.07 -19.78 24.11
CA LYS A 171 23.74 -20.50 25.36
C LYS A 171 23.64 -22.00 25.13
N ASP A 172 23.00 -22.40 24.05
CA ASP A 172 22.87 -23.80 23.65
C ASP A 172 24.08 -24.20 22.78
N ALA A 173 24.66 -25.35 23.02
CA ALA A 173 25.81 -25.88 22.23
C ALA A 173 25.32 -26.41 20.85
N GLU A 174 24.26 -25.82 20.30
CA GLU A 174 23.80 -26.14 18.95
C GLU A 174 24.72 -25.52 17.87
N THR A 175 24.65 -26.06 16.68
CA THR A 175 25.49 -25.58 15.55
C THR A 175 25.11 -24.16 15.17
N GLU A 176 26.09 -23.29 15.03
CA GLU A 176 25.91 -21.92 14.57
C GLU A 176 24.97 -21.86 13.34
N GLY A 177 23.97 -20.98 13.40
CA GLY A 177 23.00 -20.80 12.32
C GLY A 177 21.91 -21.86 12.22
N HIS A 178 21.76 -22.81 13.18
CA HIS A 178 20.68 -23.81 13.19
C HIS A 178 19.30 -23.14 13.08
N SER A 179 18.99 -22.21 13.98
CA SER A 179 17.69 -21.51 13.98
C SER A 179 17.39 -20.85 12.62
N LYS A 180 18.41 -20.29 11.96
CA LYS A 180 18.29 -19.66 10.62
C LYS A 180 17.98 -20.70 9.53
N ARG A 181 18.72 -21.84 9.53
CA ARG A 181 18.51 -22.91 8.53
C ARG A 181 17.16 -23.58 8.69
N VAL A 182 16.78 -23.96 9.91
CA VAL A 182 15.46 -24.55 10.17
C VAL A 182 14.35 -23.62 9.75
N THR A 183 14.45 -22.32 10.04
CA THR A 183 13.48 -21.34 9.61
C THR A 183 13.37 -21.27 8.08
N ALA A 184 14.48 -21.24 7.37
CA ALA A 184 14.50 -21.20 5.90
C ALA A 184 13.85 -22.45 5.28
N PHE A 185 14.18 -23.63 5.83
CA PHE A 185 13.59 -24.89 5.37
C PHE A 185 12.09 -24.94 5.66
N THR A 186 11.66 -24.50 6.85
CA THR A 186 10.24 -24.37 7.22
C THR A 186 9.48 -23.49 6.25
N ILE A 187 10.03 -22.32 5.91
CA ILE A 187 9.42 -21.39 4.93
C ILE A 187 9.33 -22.04 3.55
N ALA A 188 10.37 -22.75 3.11
CA ALA A 188 10.39 -23.39 1.79
C ALA A 188 9.28 -24.45 1.69
N ILE A 189 9.11 -25.30 2.72
CA ILE A 189 8.05 -26.29 2.76
C ILE A 189 6.67 -25.61 2.82
N ALA A 190 6.49 -24.61 3.68
CA ALA A 190 5.22 -23.87 3.81
C ALA A 190 4.78 -23.23 2.49
N ARG A 191 5.74 -22.65 1.73
CA ARG A 191 5.47 -22.11 0.38
C ARG A 191 5.06 -23.20 -0.61
N ALA A 192 5.75 -24.32 -0.60
CA ALA A 192 5.43 -25.46 -1.46
C ALA A 192 4.05 -26.05 -1.15
N MET A 193 3.60 -25.96 0.11
CA MET A 193 2.23 -26.33 0.53
C MET A 193 1.17 -25.28 0.19
N GLY A 194 1.54 -24.12 -0.37
CA GLY A 194 0.60 -23.04 -0.71
C GLY A 194 0.08 -22.26 0.51
N VAL A 195 0.80 -22.28 1.63
CA VAL A 195 0.43 -21.51 2.83
C VAL A 195 0.44 -20.00 2.52
N PRO A 196 -0.60 -19.23 2.90
CA PRO A 196 -0.64 -17.80 2.70
C PRO A 196 0.54 -17.06 3.35
N ARG A 197 1.02 -15.99 2.69
CA ARG A 197 2.21 -15.24 3.11
C ARG A 197 2.16 -14.78 4.57
N GLU A 198 1.01 -14.29 5.03
CA GLU A 198 0.82 -13.82 6.41
C GLU A 198 1.04 -14.95 7.43
N GLN A 199 0.54 -16.14 7.13
CA GLN A 199 0.76 -17.33 7.97
C GLN A 199 2.22 -17.80 7.91
N ILE A 200 2.88 -17.70 6.74
CA ILE A 200 4.31 -18.03 6.62
C ILE A 200 5.16 -17.15 7.55
N LEU A 201 4.83 -15.86 7.70
CA LEU A 201 5.55 -14.98 8.64
C LEU A 201 5.39 -15.44 10.10
N VAL A 202 4.20 -15.85 10.48
CA VAL A 202 3.93 -16.42 11.82
C VAL A 202 4.73 -17.70 12.03
N ILE A 203 4.70 -18.60 11.05
CA ILE A 203 5.43 -19.88 11.06
C ILE A 203 6.94 -19.65 11.16
N ALA A 204 7.47 -18.72 10.38
CA ALA A 204 8.89 -18.36 10.39
C ALA A 204 9.36 -17.85 11.76
N ARG A 205 8.57 -16.95 12.38
CA ARG A 205 8.87 -16.43 13.73
C ARG A 205 8.82 -17.53 14.79
N GLY A 206 7.83 -18.41 14.72
CA GLY A 206 7.73 -19.56 15.61
C GLY A 206 8.87 -20.55 15.46
N ALA A 207 9.23 -20.89 14.22
CA ALA A 207 10.38 -21.75 13.91
C ALA A 207 11.70 -21.14 14.39
N PHE A 208 11.88 -19.82 14.20
CA PHE A 208 13.10 -19.13 14.62
C PHE A 208 13.27 -19.10 16.15
N LEU A 209 12.16 -19.00 16.89
CA LEU A 209 12.14 -18.91 18.36
C LEU A 209 11.79 -20.23 19.05
N HIS A 210 11.73 -21.36 18.32
CA HIS A 210 11.22 -22.63 18.86
C HIS A 210 11.88 -23.00 20.20
N ASP A 211 13.16 -22.82 20.31
CA ASP A 211 14.00 -23.17 21.45
C ASP A 211 14.23 -22.03 22.46
N PHE A 212 13.56 -20.88 22.28
CA PHE A 212 13.76 -19.70 23.14
C PHE A 212 13.58 -20.00 24.64
N GLY A 213 12.76 -20.98 24.97
CA GLY A 213 12.55 -21.42 26.35
C GLY A 213 13.76 -22.11 27.01
N LYS A 214 14.73 -22.56 26.25
CA LYS A 214 15.99 -23.13 26.79
C LYS A 214 16.77 -22.13 27.65
N VAL A 215 16.50 -20.82 27.50
CA VAL A 215 17.04 -19.79 28.41
C VAL A 215 16.68 -20.06 29.88
N ALA A 216 15.52 -20.65 30.15
CA ALA A 216 15.07 -20.97 31.50
C ALA A 216 15.63 -22.31 32.04
N ILE A 217 16.23 -23.13 31.20
CA ILE A 217 16.78 -24.42 31.59
C ILE A 217 18.15 -24.22 32.27
N PRO A 218 18.41 -24.88 33.43
CA PRO A 218 19.71 -24.82 34.11
C PRO A 218 20.84 -25.33 33.24
N ASP A 219 21.97 -24.62 33.23
CA ASP A 219 23.17 -24.99 32.41
C ASP A 219 23.70 -26.39 32.71
N ALA A 220 23.56 -26.85 33.98
CA ALA A 220 23.92 -28.21 34.39
C ALA A 220 23.19 -29.31 33.65
N ILE A 221 21.93 -29.01 33.18
CA ILE A 221 21.11 -29.94 32.42
C ILE A 221 21.33 -29.68 30.91
N LEU A 222 21.28 -28.43 30.50
CA LEU A 222 21.40 -28.05 29.10
C LEU A 222 22.71 -28.48 28.46
N ARG A 223 23.85 -28.29 29.20
CA ARG A 223 25.20 -28.60 28.76
C ARG A 223 25.75 -29.91 29.33
N LYS A 224 24.88 -30.79 29.84
CA LYS A 224 25.33 -32.07 30.45
C LYS A 224 26.00 -32.94 29.39
N PRO A 225 27.28 -33.38 29.63
CA PRO A 225 27.89 -34.34 28.74
C PRO A 225 27.29 -35.72 28.95
N GLY A 226 26.49 -36.18 27.98
CA GLY A 226 25.87 -37.50 28.00
C GLY A 226 24.33 -37.46 28.04
N LYS A 227 23.72 -38.61 28.36
CA LYS A 227 22.23 -38.75 28.40
C LYS A 227 21.66 -38.09 29.64
N LEU A 228 20.55 -37.40 29.49
CA LEU A 228 19.73 -36.91 30.60
C LEU A 228 19.03 -38.08 31.28
N ASP A 229 18.95 -38.06 32.61
CA ASP A 229 18.07 -38.97 33.35
C ASP A 229 16.59 -38.54 33.19
N LYS A 230 15.68 -39.32 33.77
CA LYS A 230 14.24 -39.06 33.62
C LYS A 230 13.83 -37.69 34.18
N ARG A 231 14.36 -37.32 35.35
CA ARG A 231 14.05 -36.03 36.00
C ARG A 231 14.60 -34.85 35.22
N GLU A 232 15.84 -34.98 34.77
CA GLU A 232 16.49 -33.95 33.93
C GLU A 232 15.76 -33.79 32.59
N MET A 233 15.29 -34.90 31.99
CA MET A 233 14.51 -34.85 30.77
C MET A 233 13.16 -34.18 30.99
N ASP A 234 12.49 -34.38 32.13
CA ASP A 234 11.24 -33.73 32.46
C ASP A 234 11.46 -32.19 32.57
N ILE A 235 12.55 -31.78 33.22
CA ILE A 235 12.95 -30.34 33.27
C ILE A 235 13.27 -29.81 31.85
N MET A 236 14.02 -30.56 31.03
CA MET A 236 14.33 -30.17 29.68
C MET A 236 13.06 -29.94 28.86
N LYS A 237 12.02 -30.75 28.99
CA LYS A 237 10.75 -30.59 28.28
C LYS A 237 10.00 -29.30 28.63
N GLU A 238 10.29 -28.72 29.79
CA GLU A 238 9.66 -27.43 30.19
C GLU A 238 10.05 -26.25 29.30
N HIS A 239 11.11 -26.39 28.47
CA HIS A 239 11.46 -25.29 27.55
C HIS A 239 10.34 -24.91 26.60
N CYS A 240 9.52 -25.86 26.13
CA CYS A 240 8.36 -25.55 25.29
C CYS A 240 7.38 -24.61 26.01
N TYR A 241 7.07 -24.90 27.28
CA TYR A 241 6.19 -24.07 28.09
C TYR A 241 6.80 -22.70 28.42
N HIS A 242 8.08 -22.68 28.82
CA HIS A 242 8.77 -21.43 29.12
C HIS A 242 8.88 -20.54 27.90
N GLY A 243 9.23 -21.09 26.74
CA GLY A 243 9.28 -20.38 25.47
C GLY A 243 7.92 -19.77 25.12
N TYR A 244 6.85 -20.56 25.19
CA TYR A 244 5.48 -20.11 25.01
C TYR A 244 5.14 -18.92 25.92
N GLN A 245 5.42 -19.04 27.24
CA GLN A 245 5.11 -18.00 28.23
C GLN A 245 5.89 -16.68 27.98
N MET A 246 7.10 -16.76 27.44
CA MET A 246 7.90 -15.60 27.09
C MET A 246 7.43 -14.95 25.78
N VAL A 247 7.28 -15.75 24.73
CA VAL A 247 6.95 -15.28 23.38
C VAL A 247 5.55 -14.66 23.32
N LYS A 248 4.56 -15.24 23.98
CA LYS A 248 3.18 -14.72 23.97
C LYS A 248 3.01 -13.35 24.64
N LYS A 249 3.98 -12.87 25.42
CA LYS A 249 3.95 -11.53 26.01
C LYS A 249 4.27 -10.44 24.99
N ILE A 250 4.80 -10.83 23.84
CA ILE A 250 5.20 -9.91 22.79
C ILE A 250 4.05 -9.84 21.76
N PRO A 251 3.34 -8.70 21.60
CA PRO A 251 2.09 -8.62 20.84
C PRO A 251 2.17 -9.18 19.41
N PHE A 252 3.25 -8.92 18.69
CA PHE A 252 3.42 -9.39 17.31
C PHE A 252 3.90 -10.85 17.17
N LEU A 253 4.12 -11.55 18.28
CA LEU A 253 4.54 -12.96 18.35
C LEU A 253 3.50 -13.89 18.95
N VAL A 254 2.34 -13.39 19.34
CA VAL A 254 1.30 -14.18 20.03
C VAL A 254 0.94 -15.44 19.24
N ASP A 255 0.71 -15.30 17.93
CA ASP A 255 0.35 -16.42 17.05
C ASP A 255 1.54 -17.40 16.86
N ALA A 256 2.77 -16.87 16.85
CA ALA A 256 3.99 -17.68 16.76
C ALA A 256 4.26 -18.49 18.03
N ALA A 257 3.75 -18.05 19.18
CA ALA A 257 3.93 -18.75 20.46
C ALA A 257 3.35 -20.16 20.45
N GLU A 258 2.25 -20.41 19.73
CA GLU A 258 1.68 -21.76 19.60
C GLU A 258 2.63 -22.74 18.91
N ILE A 259 3.44 -22.26 17.96
CA ILE A 259 4.45 -23.08 17.30
C ILE A 259 5.58 -23.41 18.28
N VAL A 260 6.05 -22.40 19.03
CA VAL A 260 7.05 -22.57 20.08
C VAL A 260 6.57 -23.58 21.13
N TYR A 261 5.27 -23.59 21.46
CA TYR A 261 4.73 -24.52 22.44
C TYR A 261 4.64 -25.95 21.91
N SER A 262 4.40 -26.14 20.61
CA SER A 262 4.05 -27.44 20.01
C SER A 262 5.14 -28.04 19.13
N HIS A 263 6.33 -27.43 19.06
CA HIS A 263 7.37 -27.87 18.13
C HIS A 263 7.93 -29.26 18.43
N GLN A 264 7.72 -29.78 19.64
CA GLN A 264 8.11 -31.14 20.07
C GLN A 264 6.95 -32.14 20.05
N GLU A 265 5.78 -31.76 19.55
CA GLU A 265 4.66 -32.65 19.32
C GLU A 265 4.95 -33.64 18.17
N ARG A 266 4.39 -34.82 18.23
CA ARG A 266 4.54 -35.87 17.22
C ARG A 266 3.18 -36.21 16.65
N PHE A 267 3.13 -36.48 15.36
CA PHE A 267 1.87 -36.72 14.66
C PHE A 267 1.04 -37.88 15.26
N ASP A 268 1.71 -38.88 15.83
CA ASP A 268 1.08 -40.04 16.52
C ASP A 268 0.56 -39.71 17.92
N GLY A 269 0.82 -38.53 18.49
CA GLY A 269 0.42 -38.10 19.82
C GLY A 269 1.40 -38.52 20.93
N THR A 270 2.56 -39.07 20.59
CA THR A 270 3.59 -39.46 21.58
C THR A 270 4.57 -38.33 21.92
N GLY A 271 4.34 -37.13 21.36
CA GLY A 271 5.13 -35.92 21.61
C GLY A 271 4.84 -35.24 22.94
N TYR A 272 5.36 -34.06 23.12
CA TYR A 272 5.15 -33.23 24.32
C TYR A 272 5.09 -31.75 23.92
N PRO A 273 4.57 -30.85 24.76
CA PRO A 273 4.18 -31.02 26.15
C PRO A 273 2.69 -31.41 26.33
N ARG A 274 1.85 -31.33 25.31
CA ARG A 274 0.40 -31.51 25.37
C ARG A 274 -0.06 -32.89 24.89
N GLY A 275 0.75 -33.62 24.14
CA GLY A 275 0.41 -34.86 23.50
C GLY A 275 -0.64 -34.73 22.41
N LEU A 276 -0.59 -33.61 21.64
CA LEU A 276 -1.49 -33.37 20.52
C LEU A 276 -1.27 -34.38 19.42
N LYS A 277 -2.34 -34.79 18.72
CA LYS A 277 -2.29 -35.81 17.69
C LYS A 277 -2.84 -35.30 16.34
N GLY A 278 -2.16 -35.66 15.27
CA GLY A 278 -2.63 -35.37 13.91
C GLY A 278 -2.76 -33.87 13.67
N GLU A 279 -3.94 -33.47 13.22
CA GLU A 279 -4.24 -32.06 12.89
C GLU A 279 -4.50 -31.14 14.08
N GLU A 280 -4.59 -31.71 15.32
CA GLU A 280 -4.60 -30.89 16.53
C GLU A 280 -3.27 -30.11 16.69
N ILE A 281 -2.19 -30.65 16.11
CA ILE A 281 -0.89 -29.98 16.08
C ILE A 281 -0.97 -28.80 15.06
N PRO A 282 -0.63 -27.57 15.45
CA PRO A 282 -0.58 -26.45 14.51
C PRO A 282 0.22 -26.77 13.24
N LEU A 283 -0.29 -26.40 12.06
CA LEU A 283 0.37 -26.71 10.79
C LEU A 283 1.84 -26.26 10.77
N GLY A 284 2.13 -25.07 11.33
CA GLY A 284 3.51 -24.56 11.42
C GLY A 284 4.42 -25.50 12.21
N SER A 285 3.96 -26.11 13.29
CA SER A 285 4.73 -27.09 14.09
C SER A 285 4.92 -28.40 13.34
N ARG A 286 3.92 -28.84 12.57
CA ARG A 286 4.03 -30.05 11.70
C ARG A 286 5.07 -29.86 10.61
N ILE A 287 5.10 -28.68 9.99
CA ILE A 287 6.11 -28.30 8.98
C ILE A 287 7.49 -28.18 9.63
N PHE A 288 7.57 -27.50 10.76
CA PHE A 288 8.80 -27.31 11.52
C PHE A 288 9.49 -28.63 11.86
N ALA A 289 8.74 -29.63 12.32
CA ALA A 289 9.29 -30.94 12.71
C ALA A 289 10.08 -31.64 11.58
N VAL A 290 9.62 -31.51 10.34
CA VAL A 290 10.32 -32.01 9.14
C VAL A 290 11.58 -31.20 8.89
N ALA A 291 11.48 -29.87 8.93
CA ALA A 291 12.61 -28.95 8.68
C ALA A 291 13.72 -29.10 9.74
N ASP A 292 13.35 -29.20 11.02
CA ASP A 292 14.29 -29.41 12.12
C ASP A 292 15.03 -30.74 11.99
N THR A 293 14.30 -31.82 11.70
CA THR A 293 14.93 -33.13 11.46
C THR A 293 15.88 -33.11 10.27
N LEU A 294 15.50 -32.42 9.18
CA LEU A 294 16.35 -32.25 8.01
C LEU A 294 17.67 -31.56 8.41
N ASP A 295 17.61 -30.42 9.11
CA ASP A 295 18.82 -29.71 9.56
C ASP A 295 19.61 -30.56 10.55
N ALA A 296 18.96 -31.16 11.53
CA ALA A 296 19.60 -32.00 12.53
C ALA A 296 20.36 -33.20 11.92
N MET A 297 19.89 -33.75 10.81
CA MET A 297 20.56 -34.88 10.14
C MET A 297 21.67 -34.45 9.20
N THR A 298 21.52 -33.30 8.57
CA THR A 298 22.43 -32.83 7.51
C THR A 298 23.44 -31.78 7.96
N SER A 299 23.49 -31.46 9.27
CA SER A 299 24.50 -30.58 9.89
C SER A 299 25.44 -31.37 10.80
N ASP A 300 26.68 -30.92 10.90
CA ASP A 300 27.66 -31.47 11.84
C ASP A 300 27.22 -31.18 13.28
N ARG A 301 27.19 -32.17 14.15
CA ARG A 301 26.94 -32.02 15.58
C ARG A 301 28.18 -32.52 16.36
N VAL A 302 28.38 -32.03 17.56
CA VAL A 302 29.51 -32.37 18.40
C VAL A 302 29.80 -33.89 18.50
N TYR A 303 28.73 -34.69 18.39
CA TYR A 303 28.81 -36.16 18.54
C TYR A 303 28.48 -36.94 17.26
N ARG A 304 28.21 -36.26 16.13
CA ARG A 304 27.81 -36.96 14.89
C ARG A 304 28.07 -36.06 13.67
N PRO A 305 28.82 -36.57 12.66
CA PRO A 305 29.01 -35.85 11.40
C PRO A 305 27.68 -35.75 10.63
N ALA A 306 27.59 -34.77 9.74
CA ALA A 306 26.48 -34.58 8.82
C ALA A 306 26.26 -35.84 7.97
N GLN A 307 24.98 -36.17 7.78
CA GLN A 307 24.57 -37.27 6.90
C GLN A 307 24.20 -36.74 5.52
N PRO A 308 24.31 -37.56 4.46
CA PRO A 308 23.83 -37.16 3.14
C PRO A 308 22.33 -36.82 3.16
N LEU A 309 21.92 -35.83 2.34
CA LEU A 309 20.52 -35.44 2.21
C LEU A 309 19.57 -36.62 1.92
N LYS A 310 20.01 -37.56 1.11
CA LYS A 310 19.25 -38.79 0.83
C LYS A 310 18.90 -39.56 2.11
N ALA A 311 19.86 -39.72 3.04
CA ALA A 311 19.60 -40.41 4.30
C ALA A 311 18.56 -39.68 5.16
N ALA A 312 18.59 -38.33 5.18
CA ALA A 312 17.57 -37.56 5.88
C ALA A 312 16.18 -37.72 5.24
N ARG A 313 16.09 -37.72 3.91
CA ARG A 313 14.83 -37.97 3.19
C ARG A 313 14.27 -39.37 3.48
N ASP A 314 15.11 -40.38 3.44
CA ASP A 314 14.70 -41.76 3.74
C ASP A 314 14.21 -41.92 5.17
N GLU A 315 14.86 -41.29 6.15
CA GLU A 315 14.45 -41.30 7.56
C GLU A 315 13.11 -40.57 7.76
N ILE A 316 12.98 -39.35 7.20
CA ILE A 316 11.72 -38.58 7.27
C ILE A 316 10.57 -39.36 6.64
N ALA A 317 10.77 -39.98 5.49
CA ALA A 317 9.79 -40.82 4.81
C ALA A 317 9.35 -42.01 5.70
N LYS A 318 10.31 -42.69 6.35
CA LYS A 318 10.05 -43.83 7.24
C LYS A 318 9.17 -43.47 8.45
N TRP A 319 9.29 -42.23 8.97
CA TRP A 319 8.53 -41.78 10.13
C TRP A 319 7.25 -41.00 9.77
N SER A 320 6.84 -41.04 8.51
CA SER A 320 5.56 -40.48 8.04
C SER A 320 4.38 -41.14 8.74
N GLY A 321 3.43 -40.38 9.25
CA GLY A 321 2.28 -40.82 10.02
C GLY A 321 2.58 -41.17 11.50
N LEU A 322 3.85 -41.16 11.90
CA LEU A 322 4.29 -41.37 13.28
C LEU A 322 4.84 -40.08 13.89
N GLN A 323 6.06 -39.71 13.51
CA GLN A 323 6.64 -38.44 13.95
C GLN A 323 6.14 -37.26 13.12
N PHE A 324 6.01 -37.45 11.80
CA PHE A 324 5.74 -36.41 10.84
C PHE A 324 4.35 -36.56 10.21
N ASP A 325 3.77 -35.41 9.86
CA ASP A 325 2.54 -35.34 9.08
C ASP A 325 2.77 -35.90 7.66
N PRO A 326 1.99 -36.88 7.18
CA PRO A 326 2.11 -37.44 5.85
C PRO A 326 1.98 -36.42 4.71
N GLU A 327 1.15 -35.39 4.85
CA GLU A 327 1.00 -34.36 3.83
C GLU A 327 2.25 -33.49 3.73
N VAL A 328 2.83 -33.10 4.86
CA VAL A 328 4.09 -32.34 4.89
C VAL A 328 5.23 -33.16 4.32
N VAL A 329 5.33 -34.45 4.69
CA VAL A 329 6.34 -35.37 4.18
C VAL A 329 6.23 -35.52 2.66
N LYS A 330 5.01 -35.68 2.14
CA LYS A 330 4.78 -35.77 0.70
C LYS A 330 5.32 -34.56 -0.04
N VAL A 331 4.92 -33.35 0.40
CA VAL A 331 5.41 -32.09 -0.22
C VAL A 331 6.93 -31.99 -0.13
N PHE A 332 7.51 -32.28 1.05
CA PHE A 332 8.96 -32.27 1.24
C PHE A 332 9.70 -33.21 0.27
N LEU A 333 9.17 -34.44 0.08
CA LEU A 333 9.76 -35.42 -0.81
C LEU A 333 9.62 -35.07 -2.30
N ASP A 334 8.59 -34.30 -2.67
CA ASP A 334 8.39 -33.81 -4.04
C ASP A 334 9.30 -32.60 -4.38
N MET A 335 9.89 -31.93 -3.37
CA MET A 335 10.78 -30.79 -3.57
C MET A 335 12.16 -31.23 -4.05
N PRO A 336 12.77 -30.49 -5.03
CA PRO A 336 14.12 -30.78 -5.53
C PRO A 336 15.21 -30.63 -4.48
N ASP A 337 16.19 -31.52 -4.46
CA ASP A 337 17.33 -31.49 -3.52
C ASP A 337 18.12 -30.17 -3.57
N LYS A 338 18.23 -29.59 -4.75
CA LYS A 338 18.93 -28.32 -5.00
C LYS A 338 18.42 -27.16 -4.10
N ILE A 339 17.13 -27.15 -3.76
CA ILE A 339 16.57 -26.10 -2.91
C ILE A 339 17.25 -26.07 -1.54
N TRP A 340 17.48 -27.24 -0.95
CA TRP A 340 18.08 -27.37 0.36
C TRP A 340 19.57 -26.98 0.36
N GLU A 341 20.28 -27.35 -0.69
CA GLU A 341 21.69 -26.98 -0.89
C GLU A 341 21.86 -25.48 -1.09
N ASP A 342 21.01 -24.87 -1.93
CA ASP A 342 21.07 -23.44 -2.23
C ASP A 342 20.73 -22.61 -0.98
N LEU A 343 19.66 -22.96 -0.23
CA LEU A 343 19.29 -22.29 1.03
C LEU A 343 20.42 -22.36 2.07
N ARG A 344 21.05 -23.54 2.24
CA ARG A 344 22.18 -23.70 3.16
C ARG A 344 23.34 -22.80 2.77
N ARG A 345 23.74 -22.82 1.50
CA ARG A 345 24.83 -21.98 1.00
C ARG A 345 24.56 -20.49 1.20
N GLU A 346 23.32 -20.06 0.98
CA GLU A 346 22.92 -18.67 1.17
C GLU A 346 23.04 -18.24 2.64
N ILE A 347 22.59 -19.09 3.57
CA ILE A 347 22.66 -18.82 5.00
C ILE A 347 24.10 -18.78 5.51
N ASP A 348 24.92 -19.72 5.10
CA ASP A 348 26.34 -19.78 5.48
C ASP A 348 27.14 -18.58 4.94
N ALA A 349 26.73 -18.01 3.79
CA ALA A 349 27.40 -16.87 3.16
C ALA A 349 26.95 -15.50 3.70
N GLN A 350 25.70 -15.32 4.07
CA GLN A 350 25.09 -14.02 4.35
C GLN A 350 24.39 -13.91 5.72
N GLY A 351 24.33 -14.97 6.47
CA GLY A 351 23.74 -15.00 7.81
C GLY A 351 22.20 -15.03 7.86
N TYR A 352 21.50 -14.43 6.90
CA TYR A 352 20.04 -14.53 6.73
C TYR A 352 19.70 -14.39 5.25
N PRO A 353 18.97 -15.36 4.64
CA PRO A 353 18.70 -15.29 3.21
C PRO A 353 17.83 -14.07 2.88
N SER A 354 18.28 -13.27 1.93
CA SER A 354 17.51 -12.12 1.42
C SER A 354 16.19 -12.53 0.76
N SER A 355 16.09 -13.78 0.32
CA SER A 355 14.86 -14.38 -0.23
C SER A 355 13.74 -14.56 0.81
N LEU A 356 14.04 -14.46 2.11
CA LEU A 356 13.06 -14.51 3.20
C LEU A 356 12.45 -13.14 3.49
N ASN A 357 13.16 -12.06 3.16
CA ASN A 357 12.56 -10.73 3.11
C ASN A 357 11.64 -10.65 1.89
N PRO A 358 10.35 -10.38 2.07
CA PRO A 358 9.49 -10.17 0.92
C PRO A 358 10.04 -8.98 0.12
N PRO A 359 10.05 -9.03 -1.24
CA PRO A 359 10.33 -7.83 -2.01
C PRO A 359 9.36 -6.73 -1.55
N PRO A 360 9.83 -5.47 -1.44
CA PRO A 360 8.95 -4.36 -1.09
C PRO A 360 7.73 -4.44 -1.98
N SER A 361 6.54 -4.27 -1.38
CA SER A 361 5.26 -4.31 -2.09
C SER A 361 5.36 -3.37 -3.31
N GLY A 362 5.59 -3.96 -4.47
CA GLY A 362 5.73 -3.23 -5.72
C GLY A 362 4.42 -2.48 -5.97
N ASN A 363 4.51 -1.17 -6.01
CA ASN A 363 3.47 -0.33 -6.57
C ASN A 363 3.07 -0.95 -7.92
N SER A 364 1.80 -1.31 -8.02
CA SER A 364 1.16 -1.59 -9.29
C SER A 364 1.43 -0.39 -10.20
N THR A 365 2.29 -0.56 -11.16
CA THR A 365 2.54 0.39 -12.22
C THR A 365 1.21 0.73 -12.87
N SER A 366 0.68 1.90 -12.56
CA SER A 366 -0.39 2.53 -13.33
C SER A 366 0.05 2.54 -14.79
N GLY A 367 -0.69 1.81 -15.61
CA GLY A 367 -0.45 1.70 -17.04
C GLY A 367 -0.41 3.08 -17.70
N LYS A 368 0.74 3.38 -18.26
CA LYS A 368 0.91 4.47 -19.21
C LYS A 368 0.11 4.13 -20.46
N PRO A 369 -0.78 4.98 -20.95
CA PRO A 369 -1.49 4.69 -22.20
C PRO A 369 -0.49 4.61 -23.35
N PRO A 370 -0.73 3.78 -24.37
CA PRO A 370 0.17 3.64 -25.50
C PRO A 370 0.19 4.96 -26.30
N SER A 371 1.37 5.54 -26.44
CA SER A 371 1.63 6.62 -27.37
C SER A 371 1.37 6.16 -28.80
N GLY A 372 0.38 6.79 -29.47
CA GLY A 372 0.06 6.52 -30.86
C GLY A 372 1.26 6.80 -31.76
N ASN A 373 1.66 5.79 -32.51
CA ASN A 373 2.60 5.85 -33.61
C ASN A 373 1.92 6.56 -34.78
N SER A 374 2.33 7.80 -35.09
CA SER A 374 2.05 8.42 -36.39
C SER A 374 3.13 7.98 -37.37
N THR A 375 2.80 7.02 -38.22
CA THR A 375 3.57 6.70 -39.42
C THR A 375 3.39 7.83 -40.42
N GLY A 376 4.39 8.68 -40.60
CA GLY A 376 4.54 9.54 -41.74
C GLY A 376 5.10 8.74 -42.91
N ALA A 377 4.31 8.58 -43.97
CA ALA A 377 4.79 8.16 -45.25
C ALA A 377 5.21 9.42 -46.03
N GLY A 378 6.47 9.47 -46.39
CA GLY A 378 7.00 10.39 -47.37
C GLY A 378 6.96 9.77 -48.75
N ALA A 379 6.61 10.55 -49.72
CA ALA A 379 7.03 10.43 -51.12
C ALA A 379 7.60 11.78 -51.55
#